data_329dcdb6de627c3478f4d66bc382d565
#
_entry.id   329dcdb6de627c3478f4d66bc382d565
#
_cell.length_a   1.000
_cell.length_b   1.000
_cell.length_c   1.000
_cell.angle_alpha   90.00
_cell.angle_beta   90.00
_cell.angle_gamma   90.00
#
_symmetry.space_group_name_H-M   'P 1'
#
loop_
_entity.id
_entity.type
_entity.pdbx_description
1 polymer ?
#
loop_
_entity_poly.entity_id
_entity_poly.type
_entity_poly.pdbx_seq_one_letter_code
_entity_poly.pdbx_strand_id
1 'polypeptide(L)'
;SMSEGGAAKIIMGNHEYNAICYHTPDGNGSYLREHTEKNYKQHEEFLNEFASLEDGGNALDDTINWFKTLPLFLDLKNLRLIHACWDHKSVHFLKENLNLDNTLTEEFLFKSTIKGSLEYDAVEILLKGPEAPLPEGTGFKDGGGVLRSETRLQWWLQGKKSFKSLANVPFEIINNFPEDLMVPKECLIEYENTEIPLFFG
;
A
#
# COMPACT_ATOMS: atom_id res chain seq x y z
N SER A 1 -4.93 -13.02 21.07
CA SER A 1 -4.19 -11.75 20.84
C SER A 1 -4.95 -10.54 21.40
N MET A 2 -4.30 -9.37 21.45
CA MET A 2 -4.95 -8.12 21.91
C MET A 2 -6.08 -7.68 20.97
N SER A 3 -6.00 -7.98 19.67
CA SER A 3 -7.06 -7.69 18.71
C SER A 3 -8.28 -8.59 18.90
N GLU A 4 -8.10 -9.88 19.15
CA GLU A 4 -9.21 -10.82 19.47
C GLU A 4 -9.91 -10.44 20.77
N GLY A 5 -9.18 -9.95 21.77
CA GLY A 5 -9.73 -9.42 23.02
C GLY A 5 -10.38 -8.04 22.89
N GLY A 6 -10.41 -7.43 21.70
CA GLY A 6 -10.97 -6.10 21.47
C GLY A 6 -10.15 -4.94 22.06
N ALA A 7 -8.96 -5.20 22.60
CA ALA A 7 -8.09 -4.20 23.21
C ALA A 7 -7.24 -3.41 22.21
N ALA A 8 -7.14 -3.89 20.96
CA ALA A 8 -6.43 -3.24 19.87
C ALA A 8 -7.20 -3.35 18.56
N LYS A 9 -6.95 -2.41 17.64
CA LYS A 9 -7.39 -2.46 16.24
C LYS A 9 -6.16 -2.58 15.36
N ILE A 10 -6.30 -3.36 14.30
CA ILE A 10 -5.24 -3.64 13.33
C ILE A 10 -5.78 -3.38 11.93
N ILE A 11 -4.96 -2.90 11.03
CA ILE A 11 -5.25 -2.75 9.60
C ILE A 11 -4.17 -3.46 8.79
N MET A 12 -4.51 -3.82 7.56
CA MET A 12 -3.59 -4.42 6.60
C MET A 12 -2.59 -3.39 6.10
N GLY A 13 -1.31 -3.77 6.04
CA GLY A 13 -0.27 -3.02 5.35
C GLY A 13 0.09 -3.67 4.00
N ASN A 14 0.98 -3.01 3.26
CA ASN A 14 1.43 -3.49 1.95
C ASN A 14 2.20 -4.82 2.04
N HIS A 15 2.85 -5.12 3.15
CA HIS A 15 3.57 -6.39 3.35
C HIS A 15 2.60 -7.55 3.54
N GLU A 16 1.55 -7.40 4.35
CA GLU A 16 0.49 -8.39 4.55
C GLU A 16 -0.25 -8.67 3.24
N TYR A 17 -0.62 -7.61 2.50
CA TYR A 17 -1.25 -7.74 1.19
C TYR A 17 -0.36 -8.48 0.19
N ASN A 18 0.92 -8.13 0.12
CA ASN A 18 1.88 -8.80 -0.76
C ASN A 18 2.07 -10.28 -0.37
N ALA A 19 2.08 -10.62 0.93
CA ALA A 19 2.15 -11.99 1.41
C ALA A 19 0.90 -12.79 1.01
N ILE A 20 -0.30 -12.24 1.18
CA ILE A 20 -1.53 -12.87 0.71
C ILE A 20 -1.45 -13.19 -0.79
N CYS A 21 -1.06 -12.20 -1.62
CA CYS A 21 -0.96 -12.41 -3.07
C CYS A 21 0.13 -13.42 -3.45
N TYR A 22 1.26 -13.45 -2.72
CA TYR A 22 2.36 -14.39 -2.95
C TYR A 22 1.97 -15.84 -2.66
N HIS A 23 1.07 -16.07 -1.70
CA HIS A 23 0.60 -17.41 -1.30
C HIS A 23 -0.76 -17.78 -1.87
N THR A 24 -1.41 -16.92 -2.68
CA THR A 24 -2.70 -17.23 -3.29
C THR A 24 -2.49 -17.64 -4.75
N PRO A 25 -2.86 -18.89 -5.15
CA PRO A 25 -2.82 -19.34 -6.53
C PRO A 25 -3.72 -18.49 -7.44
N ASP A 26 -3.26 -18.24 -8.69
CA ASP A 26 -4.01 -17.47 -9.68
C ASP A 26 -5.02 -18.30 -10.49
N GLY A 27 -5.07 -19.62 -10.25
CA GLY A 27 -5.90 -20.57 -10.99
C GLY A 27 -5.33 -21.01 -12.35
N ASN A 28 -4.20 -20.44 -12.80
CA ASN A 28 -3.54 -20.74 -14.07
C ASN A 28 -2.17 -21.43 -13.91
N GLY A 29 -1.86 -21.89 -12.69
CA GLY A 29 -0.60 -22.60 -12.38
C GLY A 29 0.50 -21.66 -11.87
N SER A 30 0.17 -20.40 -11.54
CA SER A 30 1.04 -19.44 -10.90
C SER A 30 0.36 -18.87 -9.64
N TYR A 31 0.82 -17.72 -9.14
CA TYR A 31 0.30 -17.03 -7.97
C TYR A 31 -0.10 -15.59 -8.33
N LEU A 32 -0.99 -14.98 -7.55
CA LEU A 32 -1.43 -13.59 -7.76
C LEU A 32 -0.27 -12.60 -7.73
N ARG A 33 0.78 -12.91 -6.97
CA ARG A 33 2.08 -12.24 -7.03
C ARG A 33 3.12 -13.27 -7.47
N GLU A 34 3.67 -13.09 -8.68
CA GLU A 34 4.68 -13.98 -9.24
C GLU A 34 5.89 -14.19 -8.32
N HIS A 35 6.41 -15.42 -8.26
CA HIS A 35 7.60 -15.79 -7.49
C HIS A 35 8.91 -15.42 -8.22
N THR A 36 9.02 -14.16 -8.66
CA THR A 36 10.26 -13.65 -9.24
C THR A 36 11.34 -13.52 -8.17
N GLU A 37 12.63 -13.48 -8.56
CA GLU A 37 13.74 -13.26 -7.63
C GLU A 37 13.57 -11.97 -6.81
N LYS A 38 13.07 -10.90 -7.44
CA LYS A 38 12.76 -9.63 -6.78
C LYS A 38 11.69 -9.80 -5.70
N ASN A 39 10.59 -10.47 -6.02
CA ASN A 39 9.48 -10.67 -5.10
C ASN A 39 9.88 -11.62 -3.97
N TYR A 40 10.65 -12.68 -4.28
CA TYR A 40 11.21 -13.58 -3.27
C TYR A 40 12.07 -12.81 -2.26
N LYS A 41 13.06 -12.01 -2.72
CA LYS A 41 13.91 -11.21 -1.83
C LYS A 41 13.13 -10.26 -0.91
N GLN A 42 12.02 -9.71 -1.38
CA GLN A 42 11.16 -8.85 -0.57
C GLN A 42 10.36 -9.62 0.49
N HIS A 43 10.27 -10.96 0.35
CA HIS A 43 9.48 -11.83 1.20
C HIS A 43 10.35 -12.85 1.97
N GLU A 44 11.65 -12.88 1.70
CA GLU A 44 12.59 -13.89 2.18
C GLU A 44 12.68 -13.96 3.71
N GLU A 45 12.76 -12.82 4.39
CA GLU A 45 12.82 -12.80 5.85
C GLU A 45 11.56 -13.38 6.48
N PHE A 46 10.39 -13.05 5.93
CA PHE A 46 9.12 -13.62 6.37
C PHE A 46 9.09 -15.14 6.16
N LEU A 47 9.50 -15.65 5.00
CA LEU A 47 9.56 -17.08 4.71
C LEU A 47 10.54 -17.81 5.64
N ASN A 48 11.71 -17.23 5.91
CA ASN A 48 12.74 -17.83 6.76
C ASN A 48 12.28 -17.97 8.21
N GLU A 49 11.44 -17.07 8.71
CA GLU A 49 10.85 -17.17 10.05
C GLU A 49 10.05 -18.48 10.20
N PHE A 50 9.21 -18.81 9.21
CA PHE A 50 8.40 -20.03 9.24
C PHE A 50 9.22 -21.27 8.89
N ALA A 51 10.22 -21.18 8.01
CA ALA A 51 11.07 -22.32 7.66
C ALA A 51 11.86 -22.88 8.85
N SER A 52 12.06 -22.08 9.90
CA SER A 52 12.75 -22.49 11.12
C SER A 52 11.87 -23.24 12.13
N LEU A 53 10.55 -23.26 11.93
CA LEU A 53 9.59 -23.89 12.85
C LEU A 53 9.35 -25.36 12.48
N GLU A 54 9.15 -26.23 13.46
CA GLU A 54 8.82 -27.68 13.24
C GLU A 54 7.52 -27.85 12.43
N ASP A 55 6.53 -26.97 12.62
CA ASP A 55 5.24 -26.94 11.92
C ASP A 55 5.09 -25.65 11.09
N GLY A 56 6.18 -25.22 10.46
CA GLY A 56 6.24 -23.92 9.78
C GLY A 56 5.23 -23.77 8.63
N GLY A 57 4.88 -24.85 7.93
CA GLY A 57 3.89 -24.83 6.86
C GLY A 57 2.49 -24.45 7.36
N ASN A 58 2.01 -25.12 8.41
CA ASN A 58 0.70 -24.80 9.00
C ASN A 58 0.69 -23.40 9.65
N ALA A 59 1.78 -23.02 10.34
CA ALA A 59 1.91 -21.70 10.95
C ALA A 59 1.90 -20.59 9.89
N LEU A 60 2.50 -20.83 8.73
CA LEU A 60 2.46 -19.89 7.59
C LEU A 60 1.03 -19.77 7.05
N ASP A 61 0.35 -20.88 6.80
CA ASP A 61 -1.02 -20.90 6.29
C ASP A 61 -1.98 -20.18 7.27
N ASP A 62 -1.86 -20.45 8.56
CA ASP A 62 -2.63 -19.77 9.60
C ASP A 62 -2.37 -18.26 9.61
N THR A 63 -1.12 -17.86 9.43
CA THR A 63 -0.73 -16.43 9.36
C THR A 63 -1.30 -15.75 8.12
N ILE A 64 -1.20 -16.38 6.95
CA ILE A 64 -1.81 -15.85 5.71
C ILE A 64 -3.33 -15.77 5.84
N ASN A 65 -3.98 -16.76 6.43
CA ASN A 65 -5.42 -16.73 6.68
C ASN A 65 -5.78 -15.63 7.66
N TRP A 66 -4.99 -15.40 8.70
CA TRP A 66 -5.18 -14.26 9.60
C TRP A 66 -5.01 -12.92 8.87
N PHE A 67 -4.00 -12.75 8.01
CA PHE A 67 -3.85 -11.53 7.21
C PHE A 67 -5.08 -11.22 6.36
N LYS A 68 -5.74 -12.24 5.80
CA LYS A 68 -7.00 -12.07 5.04
C LYS A 68 -8.15 -11.52 5.88
N THR A 69 -8.09 -11.64 7.21
CA THR A 69 -9.10 -11.07 8.13
C THR A 69 -8.82 -9.61 8.50
N LEU A 70 -7.73 -9.02 8.04
CA LEU A 70 -7.38 -7.64 8.35
C LEU A 70 -8.11 -6.68 7.41
N PRO A 71 -8.77 -5.62 7.94
CA PRO A 71 -9.36 -4.60 7.10
C PRO A 71 -8.28 -3.73 6.43
N LEU A 72 -8.53 -3.27 5.21
CA LEU A 72 -7.64 -2.33 4.50
C LEU A 72 -7.57 -0.96 5.18
N PHE A 73 -8.64 -0.55 5.81
CA PHE A 73 -8.75 0.71 6.55
C PHE A 73 -9.84 0.63 7.62
N LEU A 74 -9.79 1.55 8.57
CA LEU A 74 -10.87 1.74 9.56
C LEU A 74 -11.38 3.17 9.48
N ASP A 75 -12.70 3.29 9.31
CA ASP A 75 -13.44 4.56 9.36
C ASP A 75 -14.37 4.53 10.57
N LEU A 76 -13.86 4.93 11.71
CA LEU A 76 -14.58 4.95 12.97
C LEU A 76 -15.19 6.34 13.22
N LYS A 77 -16.19 6.42 14.09
CA LYS A 77 -16.90 7.68 14.39
C LYS A 77 -15.97 8.85 14.73
N ASN A 78 -14.87 8.57 15.40
CA ASN A 78 -13.97 9.57 15.99
C ASN A 78 -12.49 9.37 15.63
N LEU A 79 -12.21 8.48 14.67
CA LEU A 79 -10.84 8.17 14.27
C LEU A 79 -10.83 7.41 12.95
N ARG A 80 -9.85 7.70 12.09
CA ARG A 80 -9.55 6.98 10.84
C ARG A 80 -8.15 6.39 10.91
N LEU A 81 -8.02 5.15 10.40
CA LEU A 81 -6.71 4.49 10.24
C LEU A 81 -6.55 3.99 8.82
N ILE A 82 -5.37 4.20 8.27
CA ILE A 82 -4.96 3.68 6.97
C ILE A 82 -3.46 3.42 6.97
N HIS A 83 -2.99 2.52 6.11
CA HIS A 83 -1.55 2.23 6.06
C HIS A 83 -0.74 3.36 5.42
N ALA A 84 -1.16 3.91 4.26
CA ALA A 84 -0.37 4.95 3.58
C ALA A 84 -1.15 6.21 3.22
N CYS A 85 -2.26 6.13 2.48
CA CYS A 85 -2.96 7.31 1.99
C CYS A 85 -4.48 7.18 2.08
N TRP A 86 -5.13 8.19 2.65
CA TRP A 86 -6.58 8.31 2.69
C TRP A 86 -7.07 9.08 1.46
N ASP A 87 -7.25 8.38 0.34
CA ASP A 87 -7.90 8.95 -0.84
C ASP A 87 -9.41 8.73 -0.77
N HIS A 88 -10.20 9.78 -0.71
CA HIS A 88 -11.65 9.68 -0.55
C HIS A 88 -12.33 8.91 -1.67
N LYS A 89 -11.87 9.02 -2.91
CA LYS A 89 -12.42 8.29 -4.06
C LYS A 89 -12.18 6.80 -3.93
N SER A 90 -10.93 6.44 -3.62
CA SER A 90 -10.56 5.03 -3.43
C SER A 90 -11.27 4.43 -2.22
N VAL A 91 -11.34 5.14 -1.09
CA VAL A 91 -12.07 4.67 0.10
C VAL A 91 -13.56 4.48 -0.18
N HIS A 92 -14.19 5.39 -0.94
CA HIS A 92 -15.60 5.25 -1.33
C HIS A 92 -15.81 4.02 -2.21
N PHE A 93 -15.00 3.87 -3.26
CA PHE A 93 -15.02 2.71 -4.15
C PHE A 93 -14.82 1.40 -3.37
N LEU A 94 -13.86 1.36 -2.44
CA LEU A 94 -13.57 0.19 -1.62
C LEU A 94 -14.74 -0.19 -0.71
N LYS A 95 -15.41 0.78 -0.08
CA LYS A 95 -16.60 0.52 0.75
C LYS A 95 -17.74 -0.16 -0.01
N GLU A 96 -17.84 0.04 -1.31
CA GLU A 96 -18.87 -0.56 -2.15
C GLU A 96 -18.48 -1.97 -2.66
N ASN A 97 -17.19 -2.33 -2.61
CA ASN A 97 -16.65 -3.54 -3.23
C ASN A 97 -16.00 -4.53 -2.24
N LEU A 98 -15.79 -4.13 -1.00
CA LEU A 98 -15.24 -4.97 0.06
C LEU A 98 -16.35 -5.56 0.95
N ASN A 99 -15.95 -6.44 1.89
CA ASN A 99 -16.84 -6.85 2.96
C ASN A 99 -17.23 -5.65 3.87
N LEU A 100 -18.31 -5.77 4.61
CA LEU A 100 -18.82 -4.71 5.50
C LEU A 100 -17.81 -4.24 6.56
N ASP A 101 -16.86 -5.07 6.91
CA ASP A 101 -15.76 -4.78 7.84
C ASP A 101 -14.48 -4.25 7.14
N ASN A 102 -14.56 -3.96 5.83
CA ASN A 102 -13.48 -3.50 4.96
C ASN A 102 -12.37 -4.55 4.74
N THR A 103 -12.65 -5.83 4.95
CA THR A 103 -11.76 -6.93 4.56
C THR A 103 -11.94 -7.26 3.08
N LEU A 104 -10.89 -7.84 2.47
CA LEU A 104 -10.90 -8.25 1.07
C LEU A 104 -11.92 -9.38 0.83
N THR A 105 -12.70 -9.27 -0.25
CA THR A 105 -13.39 -10.44 -0.82
C THR A 105 -12.41 -11.20 -1.72
N GLU A 106 -12.66 -12.49 -1.95
CA GLU A 106 -11.82 -13.27 -2.87
C GLU A 106 -11.82 -12.67 -4.29
N GLU A 107 -13.00 -12.30 -4.81
CA GLU A 107 -13.14 -11.67 -6.11
C GLU A 107 -12.36 -10.36 -6.19
N PHE A 108 -12.45 -9.52 -5.15
CA PHE A 108 -11.74 -8.25 -5.10
C PHE A 108 -10.23 -8.46 -5.05
N LEU A 109 -9.74 -9.43 -4.27
CA LEU A 109 -8.33 -9.77 -4.20
C LEU A 109 -7.77 -10.12 -5.58
N PHE A 110 -8.45 -10.94 -6.36
CA PHE A 110 -8.03 -11.27 -7.74
C PHE A 110 -7.98 -10.03 -8.63
N LYS A 111 -9.02 -9.21 -8.65
CA LYS A 111 -9.08 -7.99 -9.47
C LYS A 111 -8.01 -6.98 -9.09
N SER A 112 -7.72 -6.85 -7.79
CA SER A 112 -6.73 -5.90 -7.28
C SER A 112 -5.29 -6.23 -7.63
N THR A 113 -5.00 -7.40 -8.22
CA THR A 113 -3.68 -7.74 -8.77
C THR A 113 -3.54 -7.45 -10.27
N ILE A 114 -4.64 -7.06 -10.94
CA ILE A 114 -4.64 -6.74 -12.37
C ILE A 114 -4.26 -5.27 -12.54
N LYS A 115 -3.02 -5.03 -12.97
CA LYS A 115 -2.50 -3.66 -13.16
C LYS A 115 -3.40 -2.84 -14.10
N GLY A 116 -3.81 -1.66 -13.64
CA GLY A 116 -4.69 -0.74 -14.36
C GLY A 116 -6.19 -0.99 -14.15
N SER A 117 -6.57 -1.94 -13.28
CA SER A 117 -7.95 -2.02 -12.79
C SER A 117 -8.20 -0.97 -11.71
N LEU A 118 -9.46 -0.60 -11.48
CA LEU A 118 -9.83 0.32 -10.40
C LEU A 118 -9.47 -0.27 -9.02
N GLU A 119 -9.63 -1.57 -8.87
CA GLU A 119 -9.29 -2.32 -7.66
C GLU A 119 -7.78 -2.25 -7.37
N TYR A 120 -6.94 -2.43 -8.40
CA TYR A 120 -5.48 -2.30 -8.30
C TYR A 120 -5.10 -0.89 -7.86
N ASP A 121 -5.58 0.12 -8.58
CA ASP A 121 -5.24 1.53 -8.33
C ASP A 121 -5.66 1.96 -6.92
N ALA A 122 -6.86 1.54 -6.47
CA ALA A 122 -7.34 1.84 -5.13
C ALA A 122 -6.47 1.21 -4.04
N VAL A 123 -6.08 -0.06 -4.19
CA VAL A 123 -5.21 -0.76 -3.22
C VAL A 123 -3.80 -0.15 -3.21
N GLU A 124 -3.22 0.16 -4.37
CA GLU A 124 -1.89 0.79 -4.47
C GLU A 124 -1.87 2.14 -3.74
N ILE A 125 -2.88 2.98 -3.94
CA ILE A 125 -2.97 4.27 -3.24
C ILE A 125 -3.09 4.08 -1.73
N LEU A 126 -3.98 3.20 -1.26
CA LEU A 126 -4.19 3.01 0.17
C LEU A 126 -2.99 2.40 0.89
N LEU A 127 -2.29 1.47 0.24
CA LEU A 127 -1.20 0.71 0.85
C LEU A 127 0.21 1.25 0.56
N LYS A 128 0.37 2.09 -0.47
CA LYS A 128 1.71 2.63 -0.85
C LYS A 128 1.72 4.16 -0.94
N GLY A 129 0.57 4.78 -1.06
CA GLY A 129 0.43 6.21 -1.29
C GLY A 129 0.55 6.59 -2.77
N PRO A 130 0.19 7.83 -3.13
CA PRO A 130 0.28 8.31 -4.50
C PRO A 130 1.73 8.44 -4.93
N GLU A 131 2.01 8.01 -6.16
CA GLU A 131 3.31 8.15 -6.81
C GLU A 131 3.18 9.06 -8.04
N ALA A 132 4.27 9.75 -8.36
CA ALA A 132 4.36 10.56 -9.58
C ALA A 132 5.66 10.24 -10.33
N PRO A 133 5.62 10.21 -11.68
CA PRO A 133 6.82 10.04 -12.49
C PRO A 133 7.75 11.22 -12.27
N LEU A 134 9.01 10.93 -12.02
CA LEU A 134 10.03 11.95 -11.90
C LEU A 134 10.32 12.56 -13.27
N PRO A 135 10.61 13.86 -13.32
CA PRO A 135 11.05 14.52 -14.55
C PRO A 135 12.28 13.84 -15.14
N GLU A 136 12.44 13.90 -16.45
CA GLU A 136 13.58 13.33 -17.14
C GLU A 136 14.91 13.88 -16.57
N GLY A 137 15.85 13.00 -16.29
CA GLY A 137 17.14 13.35 -15.71
C GLY A 137 17.16 13.58 -14.20
N THR A 138 16.03 13.46 -13.49
CA THR A 138 15.96 13.66 -12.03
C THR A 138 15.80 12.35 -11.23
N GLY A 139 15.97 11.19 -11.87
CA GLY A 139 15.97 9.90 -11.18
C GLY A 139 17.07 9.83 -10.10
N PHE A 140 16.78 9.09 -9.03
CA PHE A 140 17.72 8.90 -7.92
C PHE A 140 17.84 7.43 -7.53
N LYS A 141 18.92 7.08 -6.84
CA LYS A 141 19.07 5.75 -6.26
C LYS A 141 18.50 5.75 -4.84
N ASP A 142 17.64 4.78 -4.55
CA ASP A 142 17.14 4.56 -3.20
C ASP A 142 18.20 3.95 -2.28
N GLY A 143 17.87 3.74 -1.00
CA GLY A 143 18.78 3.15 -0.01
C GLY A 143 19.29 1.74 -0.36
N GLY A 144 18.61 1.03 -1.25
CA GLY A 144 19.02 -0.26 -1.81
C GLY A 144 19.81 -0.15 -3.13
N GLY A 145 20.12 1.06 -3.60
CA GLY A 145 20.87 1.33 -4.84
C GLY A 145 20.02 1.20 -6.12
N VAL A 146 18.71 0.99 -6.02
CA VAL A 146 17.80 0.87 -7.17
C VAL A 146 17.49 2.26 -7.72
N LEU A 147 17.67 2.45 -9.03
CA LEU A 147 17.31 3.69 -9.72
C LEU A 147 15.77 3.83 -9.72
N ARG A 148 15.30 4.94 -9.16
CA ARG A 148 13.88 5.31 -9.13
C ARG A 148 13.58 6.34 -10.20
N SER A 149 12.57 6.07 -11.00
CA SER A 149 11.98 6.97 -11.98
C SER A 149 10.65 7.57 -11.53
N GLU A 150 10.19 7.18 -10.33
CA GLU A 150 8.97 7.64 -9.69
C GLU A 150 9.26 7.99 -8.23
N THR A 151 8.44 8.86 -7.66
CA THR A 151 8.53 9.24 -6.26
C THR A 151 7.17 9.23 -5.61
N ARG A 152 7.13 8.80 -4.34
CA ARG A 152 5.94 9.00 -3.51
C ARG A 152 5.73 10.48 -3.23
N LEU A 153 4.47 10.87 -3.07
CA LEU A 153 4.08 12.23 -2.76
C LEU A 153 3.68 12.36 -1.28
N GLN A 154 4.08 13.44 -0.68
CA GLN A 154 3.65 13.85 0.67
C GLN A 154 2.23 14.42 0.58
N TRP A 155 1.26 13.57 0.28
CA TRP A 155 -0.15 13.93 0.00
C TRP A 155 -0.84 14.68 1.14
N TRP A 156 -0.36 14.54 2.38
CA TRP A 156 -0.87 15.25 3.57
C TRP A 156 -0.52 16.74 3.59
N LEU A 157 0.40 17.20 2.76
CA LEU A 157 0.75 18.62 2.61
C LEU A 157 -0.24 19.32 1.67
N GLN A 158 -1.47 19.47 2.15
CA GLN A 158 -2.57 20.02 1.35
C GLN A 158 -2.27 21.42 0.78
N GLY A 159 -2.78 21.70 -0.43
CA GLY A 159 -2.58 22.95 -1.14
C GLY A 159 -1.22 23.10 -1.82
N LYS A 160 -0.28 22.19 -1.62
CA LYS A 160 0.98 22.12 -2.36
C LYS A 160 0.77 21.35 -3.67
N LYS A 161 1.49 21.74 -4.73
CA LYS A 161 1.33 21.15 -6.08
C LYS A 161 2.65 20.94 -6.82
N SER A 162 3.77 21.47 -6.34
CA SER A 162 5.07 21.33 -7.01
C SER A 162 5.82 20.10 -6.53
N PHE A 163 6.66 19.52 -7.39
CA PHE A 163 7.56 18.42 -7.02
C PHE A 163 8.44 18.81 -5.84
N LYS A 164 8.97 20.03 -5.84
CA LYS A 164 9.82 20.53 -4.75
C LYS A 164 9.14 20.51 -3.38
N SER A 165 7.81 20.64 -3.36
CA SER A 165 7.01 20.64 -2.12
C SER A 165 6.50 19.25 -1.73
N LEU A 166 6.24 18.37 -2.71
CA LEU A 166 5.52 17.12 -2.47
C LEU A 166 6.35 15.86 -2.64
N ALA A 167 7.44 15.91 -3.42
CA ALA A 167 8.24 14.72 -3.69
C ALA A 167 8.92 14.21 -2.41
N ASN A 168 8.76 12.91 -2.13
CA ASN A 168 9.45 12.23 -1.04
C ASN A 168 10.77 11.65 -1.54
N VAL A 169 11.74 12.51 -1.75
CA VAL A 169 13.08 12.17 -2.25
C VAL A 169 14.16 12.73 -1.32
N PRO A 170 15.42 12.27 -1.42
CA PRO A 170 16.53 12.86 -0.69
C PRO A 170 16.64 14.38 -0.95
N PHE A 171 17.08 15.12 0.06
CA PHE A 171 17.16 16.58 0.02
C PHE A 171 18.02 17.11 -1.16
N GLU A 172 19.08 16.39 -1.51
CA GLU A 172 19.96 16.73 -2.62
C GLU A 172 19.21 16.70 -3.96
N ILE A 173 18.24 15.79 -4.09
CA ILE A 173 17.42 15.64 -5.30
C ILE A 173 16.36 16.75 -5.37
N ILE A 174 15.76 17.11 -4.24
CA ILE A 174 14.75 18.21 -4.18
C ILE A 174 15.33 19.51 -4.73
N ASN A 175 16.60 19.81 -4.44
CA ASN A 175 17.26 21.04 -4.89
C ASN A 175 17.45 21.11 -6.42
N ASN A 176 17.38 19.97 -7.10
CA ASN A 176 17.51 19.89 -8.56
C ASN A 176 16.17 20.14 -9.28
N PHE A 177 15.04 20.15 -8.55
CA PHE A 177 13.76 20.45 -9.18
C PHE A 177 13.58 21.95 -9.40
N PRO A 178 13.13 22.37 -10.60
CA PRO A 178 12.68 23.74 -10.82
C PRO A 178 11.56 24.13 -9.85
N GLU A 179 11.52 25.41 -9.43
CA GLU A 179 10.54 25.91 -8.46
C GLU A 179 9.09 25.79 -8.97
N ASP A 180 8.93 25.95 -10.27
CA ASP A 180 7.63 25.96 -10.97
C ASP A 180 7.22 24.58 -11.52
N LEU A 181 8.02 23.54 -11.30
CA LEU A 181 7.73 22.21 -11.79
C LEU A 181 6.57 21.59 -10.99
N MET A 182 5.44 21.43 -11.65
CA MET A 182 4.21 20.93 -11.02
C MET A 182 4.11 19.41 -11.13
N VAL A 183 3.59 18.79 -10.07
CA VAL A 183 3.18 17.39 -10.09
C VAL A 183 1.98 17.22 -11.03
N PRO A 184 1.91 16.17 -11.87
CA PRO A 184 0.74 15.88 -12.69
C PRO A 184 -0.54 15.87 -11.86
N LYS A 185 -1.59 16.50 -12.40
CA LYS A 185 -2.85 16.70 -11.64
C LYS A 185 -3.49 15.36 -11.21
N GLU A 186 -3.37 14.36 -12.03
CA GLU A 186 -3.85 12.99 -11.79
C GLU A 186 -3.16 12.27 -10.64
N CYS A 187 -1.95 12.71 -10.27
CA CYS A 187 -1.20 12.15 -9.13
C CYS A 187 -1.51 12.87 -7.80
N LEU A 188 -2.25 13.98 -7.85
CA LEU A 188 -2.59 14.75 -6.66
C LEU A 188 -3.80 14.14 -5.97
N ILE A 189 -3.69 13.92 -4.67
CA ILE A 189 -4.80 13.47 -3.83
C ILE A 189 -5.50 14.69 -3.22
N GLU A 190 -6.82 14.72 -3.35
CA GLU A 190 -7.67 15.68 -2.64
C GLU A 190 -8.16 15.02 -1.35
N TYR A 191 -7.55 15.40 -0.23
CA TYR A 191 -8.00 14.99 1.09
C TYR A 191 -8.89 16.10 1.67
N GLU A 192 -10.14 15.76 1.94
CA GLU A 192 -11.02 16.65 2.71
C GLU A 192 -10.63 16.61 4.18
N ASN A 193 -10.08 17.71 4.66
CA ASN A 193 -9.74 17.85 6.07
C ASN A 193 -11.05 17.83 6.88
N THR A 194 -11.31 16.72 7.54
CA THR A 194 -12.42 16.55 8.47
C THR A 194 -11.91 16.73 9.89
N GLU A 195 -12.82 17.02 10.84
CA GLU A 195 -12.46 17.06 12.27
C GLU A 195 -12.09 15.68 12.85
N ILE A 196 -12.23 14.61 12.04
CA ILE A 196 -11.88 13.24 12.46
C ILE A 196 -10.38 13.03 12.32
N PRO A 197 -9.65 12.73 13.41
CA PRO A 197 -8.23 12.41 13.35
C PRO A 197 -7.94 11.24 12.40
N LEU A 198 -6.93 11.42 11.56
CA LEU A 198 -6.44 10.40 10.63
C LEU A 198 -5.03 9.98 11.03
N PHE A 199 -4.84 8.67 11.22
CA PHE A 199 -3.54 8.06 11.47
C PHE A 199 -3.12 7.23 10.25
N PHE A 200 -1.88 7.42 9.82
CA PHE A 200 -1.24 6.67 8.74
C PHE A 200 0.24 6.46 9.04
N GLY A 201 0.86 5.43 8.44
CA GLY A 201 2.25 5.04 8.68
C GLY A 201 3.17 5.22 7.47
#